data_f0aacd3f2a90fcf3bf605cb2f23cefbc
#
_entry.id   f0aacd3f2a90fcf3bf605cb2f23cefbc
#
_cell.length_a   1.000
_cell.length_b   1.000
_cell.length_c   1.000
_cell.angle_alpha   90.00
_cell.angle_beta   90.00
_cell.angle_gamma   90.00
#
_symmetry.space_group_name_H-M   'P 1'
#
loop_
_entity.id
_entity.type
_entity.pdbx_description
1 polymer ?
#
loop_
_entity_poly.entity_id
_entity_poly.type
_entity_poly.pdbx_seq_one_letter_code
_entity_poly.pdbx_strand_id
1 'polypeptide(L)'
;MNQKELNQRLNHIYWRRNPQGIKSDFGKTLLIGSSREYPNAVMISSLFCNMSGVGYCYVSTSQSNRETMVRRLPLNQIPSKDLEERYSLSSGERKKYLDSFSSILFGNGREVSNENKELLRKILSSYSGSLVIDASGITLLKSILDDGRERFTPESILLTPHLGEVRRLLDVKNISSRNPNDY
;
A
#
# COMPACT_ATOMS: atom_id res chain seq x y z
N MET A 1 8.47 29.00 -3.26
CA MET A 1 9.48 28.04 -3.80
C MET A 1 9.78 28.45 -5.22
N ASN A 2 11.05 28.72 -5.55
CA ASN A 2 11.44 29.09 -6.92
C ASN A 2 11.66 27.83 -7.78
N GLN A 3 11.71 28.02 -9.14
CA GLN A 3 11.83 26.90 -10.10
C GLN A 3 13.12 26.07 -9.87
N LYS A 4 14.18 26.70 -9.40
CA LYS A 4 15.46 26.03 -9.13
C LYS A 4 15.38 25.10 -7.91
N GLU A 5 14.72 25.54 -6.84
CA GLU A 5 14.44 24.71 -5.65
C GLU A 5 13.49 23.56 -5.99
N LEU A 6 12.46 23.83 -6.79
CA LEU A 6 11.56 22.78 -7.26
C LEU A 6 12.31 21.72 -8.05
N ASN A 7 13.14 22.12 -9.01
CA ASN A 7 13.93 21.20 -9.82
C ASN A 7 14.95 20.42 -8.99
N GLN A 8 15.57 21.03 -7.98
CA GLN A 8 16.46 20.30 -7.06
C GLN A 8 15.70 19.23 -6.27
N ARG A 9 14.53 19.54 -5.73
CA ARG A 9 13.68 18.57 -5.03
C ARG A 9 13.17 17.48 -5.95
N LEU A 10 12.74 17.82 -7.16
CA LEU A 10 12.31 16.86 -8.15
C LEU A 10 13.44 15.92 -8.60
N ASN A 11 14.67 16.42 -8.73
CA ASN A 11 15.83 15.59 -9.04
C ASN A 11 16.20 14.61 -7.92
N HIS A 12 15.84 14.90 -6.66
CA HIS A 12 15.96 13.94 -5.56
C HIS A 12 14.84 12.87 -5.57
N ILE A 13 13.67 13.22 -6.02
CA ILE A 13 12.49 12.33 -6.07
C ILE A 13 12.51 11.49 -7.35
N TYR A 14 12.79 12.12 -8.49
CA TYR A 14 12.87 11.45 -9.80
C TYR A 14 14.31 11.05 -10.09
N TRP A 15 14.69 9.89 -9.64
CA TRP A 15 15.94 9.27 -10.05
C TRP A 15 15.93 9.06 -11.56
N ARG A 16 16.97 9.56 -12.25
CA ARG A 16 17.19 9.18 -13.62
C ARG A 16 17.42 7.68 -13.66
N ARG A 17 16.48 6.97 -14.26
CA ARG A 17 16.57 5.53 -14.40
C ARG A 17 17.87 5.18 -15.11
N ASN A 18 18.67 4.30 -14.52
CA ASN A 18 19.88 3.80 -15.18
C ASN A 18 19.47 3.08 -16.48
N PRO A 19 19.91 3.56 -17.67
CA PRO A 19 19.53 2.93 -18.94
C PRO A 19 20.03 1.47 -19.08
N GLN A 20 21.06 1.10 -18.31
CA GLN A 20 21.63 -0.25 -18.28
C GLN A 20 21.05 -1.10 -17.14
N GLY A 21 20.19 -0.54 -16.32
CA GLY A 21 19.57 -1.25 -15.20
C GLY A 21 18.58 -2.31 -15.65
N ILE A 22 18.52 -3.41 -14.93
CA ILE A 22 17.52 -4.47 -15.11
C ILE A 22 16.31 -4.25 -14.19
N LYS A 23 15.22 -4.96 -14.43
CA LYS A 23 13.96 -4.77 -13.68
C LYS A 23 14.13 -4.87 -12.17
N SER A 24 14.98 -5.76 -11.67
CA SER A 24 15.25 -5.94 -10.24
C SER A 24 15.85 -4.71 -9.56
N ASP A 25 16.54 -3.86 -10.30
CA ASP A 25 17.21 -2.67 -9.76
C ASP A 25 16.22 -1.54 -9.41
N PHE A 26 15.00 -1.64 -9.93
CA PHE A 26 13.94 -0.65 -9.74
C PHE A 26 12.88 -1.05 -8.72
N GLY A 27 13.24 -1.95 -7.82
CA GLY A 27 12.42 -2.35 -6.68
C GLY A 27 11.23 -3.24 -7.03
N LYS A 28 10.59 -3.72 -5.97
CA LYS A 28 9.38 -4.55 -6.03
C LYS A 28 8.33 -3.92 -5.12
N THR A 29 7.13 -3.72 -5.64
CA THR A 29 5.99 -3.20 -4.87
C THR A 29 4.92 -4.27 -4.78
N LEU A 30 4.36 -4.45 -3.59
CA LEU A 30 3.20 -5.31 -3.34
C LEU A 30 1.97 -4.45 -3.09
N LEU A 31 0.93 -4.64 -3.91
CA LEU A 31 -0.37 -4.00 -3.76
C LEU A 31 -1.35 -5.01 -3.17
N ILE A 32 -1.92 -4.70 -2.01
CA ILE A 32 -2.89 -5.54 -1.30
C ILE A 32 -4.22 -4.81 -1.30
N GLY A 33 -5.10 -5.17 -2.23
CA GLY A 33 -6.31 -4.42 -2.46
C GLY A 33 -7.41 -5.23 -3.14
N SER A 34 -8.48 -4.53 -3.48
CA SER A 34 -9.70 -5.05 -4.07
C SER A 34 -10.47 -6.06 -3.22
N SER A 35 -11.75 -6.06 -3.42
CA SER A 35 -12.71 -7.00 -2.87
C SER A 35 -13.75 -7.33 -3.94
N ARG A 36 -14.74 -8.14 -3.59
CA ARG A 36 -15.86 -8.44 -4.48
C ARG A 36 -16.65 -7.18 -4.86
N GLU A 37 -16.79 -6.22 -3.92
CA GLU A 37 -17.51 -4.96 -4.16
C GLU A 37 -16.67 -3.96 -4.98
N TYR A 38 -15.35 -3.94 -4.78
CA TYR A 38 -14.43 -3.02 -5.44
C TYR A 38 -13.34 -3.76 -6.22
N PRO A 39 -13.70 -4.55 -7.24
CA PRO A 39 -12.75 -5.44 -7.91
C PRO A 39 -11.67 -4.70 -8.69
N ASN A 40 -11.93 -3.47 -9.12
CA ASN A 40 -11.03 -2.70 -9.98
C ASN A 40 -10.08 -1.76 -9.20
N ALA A 41 -10.24 -1.61 -7.88
CA ALA A 41 -9.47 -0.62 -7.11
C ALA A 41 -7.96 -0.85 -7.21
N VAL A 42 -7.49 -2.08 -6.99
CA VAL A 42 -6.07 -2.41 -7.09
C VAL A 42 -5.54 -2.36 -8.53
N MET A 43 -6.41 -2.51 -9.54
CA MET A 43 -6.00 -2.39 -10.95
C MET A 43 -5.54 -0.97 -11.28
N ILE A 44 -6.27 0.03 -10.80
CA ILE A 44 -5.91 1.43 -10.98
C ILE A 44 -4.55 1.69 -10.31
N SER A 45 -4.40 1.27 -9.05
CA SER A 45 -3.12 1.42 -8.33
C SER A 45 -1.98 0.70 -9.03
N SER A 46 -2.22 -0.48 -9.61
CA SER A 46 -1.20 -1.23 -10.30
C SER A 46 -0.78 -0.56 -11.62
N LEU A 47 -1.72 0.06 -12.33
CA LEU A 47 -1.42 0.84 -13.52
C LEU A 47 -0.48 2.00 -13.18
N PHE A 48 -0.82 2.81 -12.18
CA PHE A 48 0.02 3.93 -11.77
C PHE A 48 1.36 3.48 -11.18
N CYS A 49 1.39 2.38 -10.44
CA CYS A 49 2.63 1.78 -9.96
C CYS A 49 3.60 1.44 -11.10
N ASN A 50 3.09 0.83 -12.19
CA ASN A 50 3.89 0.55 -13.38
C ASN A 50 4.33 1.82 -14.10
N MET A 51 3.45 2.81 -14.23
CA MET A 51 3.78 4.11 -14.85
C MET A 51 4.84 4.87 -14.05
N SER A 52 4.93 4.66 -12.74
CA SER A 52 5.96 5.26 -11.88
C SER A 52 7.35 4.65 -12.07
N GLY A 53 7.48 3.58 -12.86
CA GLY A 53 8.76 2.99 -13.21
C GLY A 53 9.27 1.92 -12.24
N VAL A 54 8.40 1.34 -11.41
CA VAL A 54 8.77 0.19 -10.57
C VAL A 54 9.24 -0.99 -11.43
N GLY A 55 10.19 -1.77 -10.92
CA GLY A 55 10.69 -2.95 -11.64
C GLY A 55 9.65 -4.07 -11.69
N TYR A 56 9.02 -4.36 -10.56
CA TYR A 56 7.97 -5.37 -10.45
C TYR A 56 6.81 -4.88 -9.59
N CYS A 57 5.60 -4.99 -10.10
CA CYS A 57 4.38 -4.74 -9.37
C CYS A 57 3.65 -6.07 -9.13
N TYR A 58 3.51 -6.46 -7.87
CA TYR A 58 2.79 -7.63 -7.42
C TYR A 58 1.43 -7.23 -6.89
N VAL A 59 0.40 -7.99 -7.24
CA VAL A 59 -0.96 -7.74 -6.77
C VAL A 59 -1.45 -8.92 -5.94
N SER A 60 -1.91 -8.62 -4.72
CA SER A 60 -2.62 -9.54 -3.86
C SER A 60 -4.06 -9.07 -3.69
N THR A 61 -4.98 -9.92 -3.99
CA THR A 61 -6.42 -9.66 -3.93
C THR A 61 -7.17 -10.86 -3.36
N SER A 62 -8.46 -10.72 -3.07
CA SER A 62 -9.30 -11.84 -2.63
C SER A 62 -9.34 -12.94 -3.70
N GLN A 63 -9.47 -14.18 -3.26
CA GLN A 63 -9.53 -15.36 -4.15
C GLN A 63 -10.61 -15.20 -5.24
N SER A 64 -11.77 -14.63 -4.88
CA SER A 64 -12.87 -14.38 -5.82
C SER A 64 -12.51 -13.46 -6.99
N ASN A 65 -11.54 -12.55 -6.80
CA ASN A 65 -11.11 -11.60 -7.82
C ASN A 65 -9.88 -12.04 -8.62
N ARG A 66 -9.19 -13.06 -8.15
CA ARG A 66 -7.90 -13.47 -8.69
C ARG A 66 -7.94 -13.79 -10.17
N GLU A 67 -8.90 -14.61 -10.62
CA GLU A 67 -9.01 -14.95 -12.04
C GLU A 67 -9.26 -13.74 -12.92
N THR A 68 -10.12 -12.82 -12.44
CA THR A 68 -10.38 -11.56 -13.13
C THR A 68 -9.11 -10.72 -13.24
N MET A 69 -8.31 -10.65 -12.17
CA MET A 69 -7.05 -9.90 -12.15
C MET A 69 -6.03 -10.49 -13.11
N VAL A 70 -5.85 -11.81 -13.12
CA VAL A 70 -4.92 -12.49 -14.04
C VAL A 70 -5.26 -12.18 -15.50
N ARG A 71 -6.55 -12.07 -15.84
CA ARG A 71 -6.98 -11.76 -17.21
C ARG A 71 -6.86 -10.28 -17.59
N ARG A 72 -6.90 -9.37 -16.63
CA ARG A 72 -6.98 -7.92 -16.88
C ARG A 72 -5.71 -7.15 -16.59
N LEU A 73 -4.81 -7.70 -15.78
CA LEU A 73 -3.55 -7.03 -15.47
C LEU A 73 -2.58 -7.09 -16.67
N PRO A 74 -1.81 -6.03 -16.93
CA PRO A 74 -0.73 -6.06 -17.92
C PRO A 74 0.25 -7.21 -17.66
N LEU A 75 0.90 -7.70 -18.71
CA LEU A 75 1.81 -8.86 -18.66
C LEU A 75 3.00 -8.71 -17.71
N ASN A 76 3.36 -7.49 -17.35
CA ASN A 76 4.44 -7.21 -16.41
C ASN A 76 4.02 -7.25 -14.95
N GLN A 77 2.76 -7.61 -14.65
CA GLN A 77 2.24 -7.71 -13.29
C GLN A 77 1.99 -9.17 -12.94
N ILE A 78 2.47 -9.53 -11.76
CA ILE A 78 2.38 -10.90 -11.26
C ILE A 78 1.41 -10.90 -10.09
N PRO A 79 0.22 -11.51 -10.23
CA PRO A 79 -0.67 -11.71 -9.09
C PRO A 79 0.04 -12.55 -8.03
N SER A 80 0.14 -12.05 -6.81
CA SER A 80 0.68 -12.82 -5.70
C SER A 80 -0.21 -14.04 -5.44
N LYS A 81 0.38 -15.23 -5.31
CA LYS A 81 -0.32 -16.37 -4.74
C LYS A 81 -0.73 -16.02 -3.33
N ASP A 82 -1.95 -16.39 -2.97
CA ASP A 82 -2.61 -16.06 -1.72
C ASP A 82 -1.72 -15.63 -0.56
N LEU A 83 -1.86 -14.37 -0.18
CA LEU A 83 -1.33 -13.92 1.11
C LEU A 83 -1.96 -14.75 2.25
N GLU A 84 -3.22 -15.17 2.14
CA GLU A 84 -3.91 -16.01 3.13
C GLU A 84 -3.21 -17.35 3.32
N GLU A 85 -2.82 -18.07 2.27
CA GLU A 85 -1.98 -19.27 2.39
C GLU A 85 -0.61 -18.95 3.01
N ARG A 86 -0.07 -17.75 2.75
CA ARG A 86 1.22 -17.32 3.31
C ARG A 86 1.12 -16.81 4.74
N TYR A 87 -0.10 -16.61 5.29
CA TYR A 87 -0.30 -16.28 6.71
C TYR A 87 -0.20 -17.48 7.63
N SER A 88 -0.29 -18.70 7.10
CA SER A 88 0.06 -19.93 7.82
C SER A 88 1.57 -20.11 8.02
N LEU A 89 2.40 -19.28 7.34
CA LEU A 89 3.84 -19.27 7.50
C LEU A 89 4.24 -18.83 8.91
N SER A 90 5.37 -19.34 9.38
CA SER A 90 6.00 -18.86 10.60
C SER A 90 6.30 -17.35 10.52
N SER A 91 6.46 -16.70 11.66
CA SER A 91 6.76 -15.24 11.70
C SER A 91 8.03 -14.89 10.93
N GLY A 92 9.05 -15.72 10.95
CA GLY A 92 10.31 -15.51 10.23
C GLY A 92 10.15 -15.61 8.71
N GLU A 93 9.41 -16.62 8.22
CA GLU A 93 9.15 -16.78 6.78
C GLU A 93 8.28 -15.65 6.24
N ARG A 94 7.28 -15.22 7.00
CA ARG A 94 6.43 -14.08 6.66
C ARG A 94 7.26 -12.80 6.55
N LYS A 95 8.10 -12.52 7.56
CA LYS A 95 9.00 -11.38 7.54
C LYS A 95 9.90 -11.40 6.29
N LYS A 96 10.56 -12.53 6.01
CA LYS A 96 11.41 -12.69 4.83
C LYS A 96 10.65 -12.42 3.52
N TYR A 97 9.39 -12.88 3.44
CA TYR A 97 8.57 -12.63 2.26
C TYR A 97 8.20 -11.16 2.12
N LEU A 98 7.71 -10.51 3.18
CA LEU A 98 7.32 -9.10 3.15
C LEU A 98 8.53 -8.20 2.87
N ASP A 99 9.67 -8.45 3.50
CA ASP A 99 10.91 -7.69 3.30
C ASP A 99 11.53 -7.88 1.90
N SER A 100 11.02 -8.82 1.10
CA SER A 100 11.41 -8.92 -0.32
C SER A 100 10.81 -7.81 -1.18
N PHE A 101 9.87 -7.00 -0.65
CA PHE A 101 9.27 -5.85 -1.31
C PHE A 101 9.87 -4.55 -0.78
N SER A 102 10.19 -3.64 -1.69
CA SER A 102 10.67 -2.29 -1.35
C SER A 102 9.55 -1.42 -0.76
N SER A 103 8.31 -1.65 -1.20
CA SER A 103 7.12 -0.97 -0.70
C SER A 103 5.88 -1.86 -0.73
N ILE A 104 4.94 -1.59 0.18
CA ILE A 104 3.63 -2.24 0.23
C ILE A 104 2.56 -1.16 0.24
N LEU A 105 1.53 -1.30 -0.61
CA LEU A 105 0.28 -0.55 -0.50
C LEU A 105 -0.80 -1.48 0.04
N PHE A 106 -1.51 -1.04 1.07
CA PHE A 106 -2.58 -1.81 1.70
C PHE A 106 -3.88 -1.00 1.78
N GLY A 107 -4.99 -1.61 1.38
CA GLY A 107 -6.33 -1.18 1.79
C GLY A 107 -7.25 -0.74 0.66
N ASN A 108 -6.75 -0.27 -0.49
CA ASN A 108 -7.60 0.27 -1.55
C ASN A 108 -8.57 -0.79 -2.11
N GLY A 109 -9.86 -0.62 -1.82
CA GLY A 109 -10.93 -1.54 -2.20
C GLY A 109 -10.99 -2.84 -1.39
N ARG A 110 -10.25 -2.96 -0.27
CA ARG A 110 -10.41 -4.10 0.67
C ARG A 110 -11.68 -3.94 1.50
N GLU A 111 -12.20 -5.06 1.99
CA GLU A 111 -13.29 -5.07 2.96
C GLU A 111 -12.79 -4.76 4.37
N VAL A 112 -13.61 -4.08 5.15
CA VAL A 112 -13.37 -3.91 6.59
C VAL A 112 -13.85 -5.18 7.29
N SER A 113 -12.91 -6.09 7.56
CA SER A 113 -13.18 -7.37 8.23
C SER A 113 -12.10 -7.70 9.27
N ASN A 114 -12.37 -8.65 10.14
CA ASN A 114 -11.39 -9.11 11.13
C ASN A 114 -10.18 -9.76 10.46
N GLU A 115 -10.38 -10.50 9.38
CA GLU A 115 -9.31 -11.13 8.60
C GLU A 115 -8.36 -10.07 8.04
N ASN A 116 -8.91 -9.00 7.45
CA ASN A 116 -8.12 -7.90 6.91
C ASN A 116 -7.46 -7.05 8.01
N LYS A 117 -8.10 -6.94 9.20
CA LYS A 117 -7.49 -6.32 10.38
C LYS A 117 -6.26 -7.10 10.85
N GLU A 118 -6.40 -8.41 11.00
CA GLU A 118 -5.28 -9.28 11.38
C GLU A 118 -4.18 -9.31 10.32
N LEU A 119 -4.55 -9.23 9.05
CA LEU A 119 -3.62 -9.12 7.95
C LEU A 119 -2.76 -7.84 8.07
N LEU A 120 -3.41 -6.69 8.26
CA LEU A 120 -2.71 -5.42 8.44
C LEU A 120 -1.85 -5.45 9.70
N ARG A 121 -2.35 -6.00 10.82
CA ARG A 121 -1.59 -6.16 12.06
C ARG A 121 -0.29 -6.98 11.85
N LYS A 122 -0.38 -8.08 11.11
CA LYS A 122 0.79 -8.89 10.77
C LYS A 122 1.81 -8.16 9.89
N ILE A 123 1.33 -7.32 8.96
CA ILE A 123 2.22 -6.48 8.14
C ILE A 123 2.90 -5.44 9.05
N LEU A 124 2.14 -4.72 9.86
CA LEU A 124 2.67 -3.71 10.78
C LEU A 124 3.72 -4.26 11.75
N SER A 125 3.59 -5.52 12.18
CA SER A 125 4.51 -6.16 13.14
C SER A 125 5.68 -6.92 12.52
N SER A 126 5.71 -7.12 11.19
CA SER A 126 6.70 -7.99 10.54
C SER A 126 7.45 -7.33 9.40
N TYR A 127 6.86 -6.35 8.70
CA TYR A 127 7.44 -5.69 7.54
C TYR A 127 8.38 -4.56 7.98
N SER A 128 9.54 -4.44 7.33
CA SER A 128 10.54 -3.44 7.67
C SER A 128 10.65 -2.29 6.65
N GLY A 129 10.05 -2.40 5.48
CA GLY A 129 10.15 -1.37 4.42
C GLY A 129 9.06 -0.30 4.49
N SER A 130 8.83 0.40 3.38
CA SER A 130 7.85 1.50 3.28
C SER A 130 6.43 0.98 3.08
N LEU A 131 5.51 1.38 3.97
CA LEU A 131 4.10 0.97 3.94
C LEU A 131 3.19 2.18 3.63
N VAL A 132 2.36 2.03 2.60
CA VAL A 132 1.27 2.98 2.30
C VAL A 132 -0.05 2.35 2.72
N ILE A 133 -0.87 3.08 3.47
CA ILE A 133 -2.20 2.63 3.92
C ILE A 133 -3.24 3.60 3.39
N ASP A 134 -4.19 3.08 2.62
CA ASP A 134 -5.22 3.83 1.92
C ASP A 134 -6.63 3.28 2.19
N ALA A 135 -7.64 4.10 2.01
CA ALA A 135 -9.06 3.73 2.05
C ALA A 135 -9.44 2.89 3.28
N SER A 136 -10.04 1.70 3.08
CA SER A 136 -10.43 0.79 4.19
C SER A 136 -9.27 0.38 5.09
N GLY A 137 -8.03 0.41 4.59
CA GLY A 137 -6.83 0.20 5.40
C GLY A 137 -6.70 1.21 6.53
N ILE A 138 -7.11 2.46 6.32
CA ILE A 138 -7.11 3.52 7.34
C ILE A 138 -8.14 3.22 8.43
N THR A 139 -9.31 2.73 8.05
CA THR A 139 -10.35 2.30 9.02
C THR A 139 -9.87 1.11 9.85
N LEU A 140 -9.21 0.15 9.23
CA LEU A 140 -8.63 -1.00 9.92
C LEU A 140 -7.48 -0.59 10.83
N LEU A 141 -6.62 0.34 10.39
CA LEU A 141 -5.55 0.90 11.22
C LEU A 141 -6.11 1.59 12.48
N LYS A 142 -7.16 2.41 12.35
CA LYS A 142 -7.85 3.01 13.50
C LYS A 142 -8.29 1.96 14.50
N SER A 143 -8.95 0.90 14.01
CA SER A 143 -9.39 -0.21 14.86
C SER A 143 -8.22 -0.95 15.55
N ILE A 144 -7.06 -1.05 14.89
CA ILE A 144 -5.84 -1.63 15.49
C ILE A 144 -5.30 -0.72 16.59
N LEU A 145 -5.25 0.59 16.34
CA LEU A 145 -4.80 1.58 17.34
C LEU A 145 -5.70 1.62 18.57
N ASP A 146 -7.01 1.46 18.39
CA ASP A 146 -7.98 1.43 19.49
C ASP A 146 -7.83 0.19 20.39
N ASP A 147 -7.35 -0.94 19.85
CA ASP A 147 -7.06 -2.14 20.64
C ASP A 147 -5.86 -1.93 21.60
N GLY A 148 -5.01 -0.96 21.33
CA GLY A 148 -3.82 -0.60 22.13
C GLY A 148 -2.69 -1.65 22.08
N ARG A 149 -1.43 -1.19 22.25
CA ARG A 149 -0.22 -2.04 22.37
C ARG A 149 0.29 -2.65 21.06
N GLU A 150 0.28 -1.91 19.98
CA GLU A 150 0.88 -2.38 18.73
C GLU A 150 2.34 -1.90 18.59
N ARG A 151 3.19 -2.81 18.15
CA ARG A 151 4.56 -2.48 17.72
C ARG A 151 4.57 -2.36 16.20
N PHE A 152 4.92 -1.20 15.70
CA PHE A 152 5.11 -0.97 14.27
C PHE A 152 6.57 -1.14 13.90
N THR A 153 6.83 -1.97 12.90
CA THR A 153 8.18 -2.26 12.39
C THR A 153 8.51 -1.60 11.05
N PRO A 154 7.55 -1.12 10.22
CA PRO A 154 7.88 -0.44 8.98
C PRO A 154 8.79 0.77 9.21
N GLU A 155 9.77 0.96 8.32
CA GLU A 155 10.68 2.11 8.31
C GLU A 155 9.91 3.43 8.13
N SER A 156 8.88 3.39 7.27
CA SER A 156 7.99 4.52 7.05
C SER A 156 6.55 4.05 6.82
N ILE A 157 5.59 4.84 7.32
CA ILE A 157 4.17 4.64 7.07
C ILE A 157 3.60 5.92 6.49
N LEU A 158 3.04 5.83 5.28
CA LEU A 158 2.31 6.91 4.63
C LEU A 158 0.82 6.60 4.65
N LEU A 159 0.02 7.54 5.12
CA LEU A 159 -1.44 7.47 5.06
C LEU A 159 -1.94 8.43 4.00
N THR A 160 -2.96 8.02 3.22
CA THR A 160 -3.58 8.82 2.16
C THR A 160 -5.07 9.09 2.43
N PRO A 161 -5.43 9.62 3.63
CA PRO A 161 -6.82 9.77 4.02
C PRO A 161 -7.50 10.94 3.31
N HIS A 162 -8.72 10.73 2.82
CA HIS A 162 -9.61 11.85 2.55
C HIS A 162 -10.17 12.44 3.87
N LEU A 163 -10.79 13.62 3.82
CA LEU A 163 -11.23 14.35 5.02
C LEU A 163 -12.12 13.49 5.97
N GLY A 164 -12.99 12.65 5.42
CA GLY A 164 -13.85 11.76 6.23
C GLY A 164 -13.05 10.68 6.98
N GLU A 165 -11.97 10.19 6.39
CA GLU A 165 -11.07 9.21 7.03
C GLU A 165 -10.21 9.89 8.10
N VAL A 166 -9.73 11.11 7.84
CA VAL A 166 -9.02 11.90 8.87
C VAL A 166 -9.89 12.12 10.09
N ARG A 167 -11.15 12.50 9.90
CA ARG A 167 -12.10 12.71 11.00
C ARG A 167 -12.29 11.43 11.83
N ARG A 168 -12.41 10.30 11.18
CA ARG A 168 -12.56 9.00 11.88
C ARG A 168 -11.28 8.59 12.59
N LEU A 169 -10.12 8.78 11.95
CA LEU A 169 -8.83 8.41 12.52
C LEU A 169 -8.51 9.22 13.79
N LEU A 170 -8.86 10.50 13.81
CA LEU A 170 -8.58 11.42 14.92
C LEU A 170 -9.73 11.57 15.92
N ASP A 171 -10.85 10.87 15.75
CA ASP A 171 -12.08 11.01 16.56
C ASP A 171 -12.61 12.45 16.66
N VAL A 172 -12.34 13.27 15.64
CA VAL A 172 -12.71 14.69 15.61
C VAL A 172 -14.02 14.88 14.85
N LYS A 173 -15.09 15.32 15.57
CA LYS A 173 -16.40 15.57 14.94
C LYS A 173 -16.42 16.80 14.03
N ASN A 174 -15.59 17.80 14.27
CA ASN A 174 -15.56 19.09 13.57
C ASN A 174 -14.13 19.48 13.20
N ILE A 175 -13.60 18.94 12.10
CA ILE A 175 -12.53 19.65 11.37
C ILE A 175 -13.27 20.63 10.46
N SER A 176 -13.29 21.92 10.83
CA SER A 176 -13.71 22.96 9.90
C SER A 176 -12.81 22.84 8.67
N SER A 177 -13.41 22.78 7.49
CA SER A 177 -12.68 22.98 6.24
C SER A 177 -12.10 24.41 6.31
N ARG A 178 -10.86 24.55 6.76
CA ARG A 178 -10.12 25.80 6.54
C ARG A 178 -9.98 25.97 5.04
N ASN A 179 -10.13 27.22 4.63
CA ASN A 179 -10.02 27.61 3.24
C ASN A 179 -8.72 27.03 2.64
N PRO A 180 -8.74 26.41 1.44
CA PRO A 180 -7.53 25.89 0.81
C PRO A 180 -6.41 26.90 0.63
N ASN A 181 -6.70 28.19 0.79
CA ASN A 181 -5.75 29.31 0.69
C ASN A 181 -5.02 29.64 2.01
N ASP A 182 -5.25 28.88 3.09
CA ASP A 182 -4.61 29.10 4.40
C ASP A 182 -3.31 28.29 4.58
N TYR A 183 -2.67 27.84 3.46
CA TYR A 183 -1.39 27.13 3.44
C TYR A 183 -0.33 27.91 2.65
#